data_7bba90cff38449b7bcb9f94739d416e6
#
_entry.id   7bba90cff38449b7bcb9f94739d416e6
#
_cell.length_a   1.000
_cell.length_b   1.000
_cell.length_c   1.000
_cell.angle_alpha   90.00
_cell.angle_beta   90.00
_cell.angle_gamma   90.00
#
_symmetry.space_group_name_H-M   'P 1'
#
loop_
_entity.id
_entity.type
_entity.pdbx_description
1 polymer ?
#
loop_
_entity_poly.entity_id
_entity_poly.type
_entity_poly.pdbx_seq_one_letter_code
_entity_poly.pdbx_strand_id
1 'polypeptide(L)'
;MDSYYYQVTNQIETTSIQTNAETPSSEATETAKVGNEDRGEAITFAMLLEQVALISPLLRVKFSTSHPKDITDDVLHTIVKYENICNYIHLPVQSGSTRILQLMNRTYTREWYMAKIDRIKEIIPDCGISGDIITGFCTEEENDHLDTLSIMQYAKYDYAYMYYYSERPGTLAQKRYTDDIPLEIKKRRLHEVVEVQNKLSLESNLRDMGKIFNILIEGDSKKSDQDWAGRSSHGKVFVFPKENYTLKKGDYVQVQATDCTQGTLLGKIINSKI
;
A
#
# COMPACT_ATOMS: atom_id res chain seq x y z
N MET A 1 -1.06 -16.23 14.53
CA MET A 1 -0.09 -15.74 13.53
C MET A 1 -0.10 -14.24 13.63
N ASP A 2 0.79 -13.70 14.43
CA ASP A 2 0.78 -12.29 14.79
C ASP A 2 1.70 -11.54 13.84
N SER A 3 1.10 -10.76 12.96
CA SER A 3 1.80 -9.80 12.14
C SER A 3 1.94 -8.50 12.94
N TYR A 4 3.13 -8.20 13.41
CA TYR A 4 3.44 -6.91 14.01
C TYR A 4 3.40 -5.82 12.95
N TYR A 5 2.34 -5.03 12.95
CA TYR A 5 2.28 -3.75 12.27
C TYR A 5 2.71 -2.66 13.25
N TYR A 6 3.74 -1.91 12.91
CA TYR A 6 3.96 -0.60 13.50
C TYR A 6 2.92 0.36 12.91
N GLN A 7 1.82 0.58 13.63
CA GLN A 7 0.92 1.70 13.36
C GLN A 7 1.56 2.96 13.94
N VAL A 8 1.91 3.91 13.09
CA VAL A 8 2.05 5.30 13.51
C VAL A 8 0.62 5.85 13.57
N THR A 9 0.02 5.79 14.73
CA THR A 9 -1.25 6.47 15.02
C THR A 9 -0.97 7.94 15.23
N ASN A 10 -1.40 8.78 14.30
CA ASN A 10 -1.53 10.22 14.53
C ASN A 10 -2.71 10.44 15.50
N GLN A 11 -2.43 10.57 16.79
CA GLN A 11 -3.34 11.21 17.73
C GLN A 11 -3.12 12.73 17.63
N ILE A 12 -3.95 13.40 16.88
CA ILE A 12 -4.16 14.84 17.03
C ILE A 12 -5.22 14.99 18.10
N GLU A 13 -4.80 15.33 19.31
CA GLU A 13 -5.73 15.79 20.36
C GLU A 13 -6.33 17.13 19.95
N THR A 14 -7.60 17.08 19.56
CA THR A 14 -8.43 18.29 19.42
C THR A 14 -8.90 18.69 20.81
N THR A 15 -8.28 19.68 21.41
CA THR A 15 -8.76 20.34 22.62
C THR A 15 -9.99 21.16 22.25
N SER A 16 -11.19 20.67 22.58
CA SER A 16 -12.44 21.41 22.45
C SER A 16 -12.55 22.45 23.58
N ILE A 17 -12.39 23.71 23.24
CA ILE A 17 -12.77 24.84 24.12
C ILE A 17 -14.28 25.02 24.02
N GLN A 18 -15.00 24.71 25.09
CA GLN A 18 -16.40 25.09 25.24
C GLN A 18 -16.47 26.60 25.52
N THR A 19 -17.06 27.36 24.64
CA THR A 19 -17.51 28.72 24.94
C THR A 19 -19.04 28.73 24.95
N ASN A 20 -19.59 29.12 26.09
CA ASN A 20 -21.00 29.35 26.33
C ASN A 20 -21.52 30.48 25.41
N ALA A 21 -22.61 30.23 24.71
CA ALA A 21 -23.29 31.22 23.90
C ALA A 21 -24.39 31.87 24.75
N GLU A 22 -24.29 33.18 24.96
CA GLU A 22 -25.43 34.05 25.23
C GLU A 22 -25.63 34.94 23.99
N THR A 23 -26.88 34.94 23.48
CA THR A 23 -27.31 35.87 22.43
C THR A 23 -27.70 37.20 23.04
N PRO A 24 -27.41 38.35 22.34
CA PRO A 24 -28.46 39.23 21.94
C PRO A 24 -28.32 39.92 20.56
N SER A 25 -29.50 40.05 19.92
CA SER A 25 -30.05 41.10 19.02
C SER A 25 -29.12 41.98 18.17
N SER A 26 -29.47 41.91 16.86
CA SER A 26 -29.44 42.95 15.79
C SER A 26 -28.81 44.32 16.05
N GLU A 27 -27.82 44.66 15.24
CA GLU A 27 -27.74 45.95 14.53
C GLU A 27 -26.64 45.86 13.44
N ALA A 28 -26.95 46.43 12.28
CA ALA A 28 -26.07 46.48 11.12
C ALA A 28 -24.97 47.53 11.28
N THR A 29 -23.73 47.18 10.96
CA THR A 29 -22.71 48.21 10.59
C THR A 29 -21.63 47.62 9.73
N GLU A 30 -21.44 48.20 8.60
CA GLU A 30 -20.32 48.35 7.67
C GLU A 30 -19.12 47.38 7.68
N THR A 31 -18.93 46.89 6.48
CA THR A 31 -17.76 46.17 5.99
C THR A 31 -16.43 46.81 6.28
N ALA A 32 -15.65 46.21 7.17
CA ALA A 32 -14.19 46.33 7.14
C ALA A 32 -13.62 45.12 6.39
N LYS A 33 -13.02 45.36 5.22
CA LYS A 33 -12.16 44.41 4.53
C LYS A 33 -10.92 44.21 5.39
N VAL A 34 -10.91 43.17 6.21
CA VAL A 34 -9.68 42.68 6.83
C VAL A 34 -8.96 41.81 5.79
N GLY A 35 -7.76 42.25 5.46
CA GLY A 35 -6.88 41.62 4.49
C GLY A 35 -6.65 40.13 4.78
N ASN A 36 -6.65 39.40 3.71
CA ASN A 36 -6.30 37.97 3.65
C ASN A 36 -4.77 37.90 3.76
N GLU A 37 -4.22 37.99 4.96
CA GLU A 37 -2.82 37.77 5.22
C GLU A 37 -2.62 36.35 5.75
N ASP A 38 -1.81 35.60 4.99
CA ASP A 38 -1.04 34.41 5.38
C ASP A 38 -1.87 33.18 5.78
N ARG A 39 -2.61 32.59 4.83
CA ARG A 39 -2.83 31.16 4.83
C ARG A 39 -1.53 30.53 4.32
N GLY A 40 -0.64 30.14 5.26
CA GLY A 40 0.53 29.37 4.93
C GLY A 40 0.20 28.28 3.92
N GLU A 41 1.03 28.09 2.90
CA GLU A 41 0.83 27.06 1.87
C GLU A 41 0.54 25.72 2.56
N ALA A 42 -0.56 25.07 2.19
CA ALA A 42 -0.91 23.77 2.75
C ALA A 42 0.18 22.76 2.39
N ILE A 43 0.80 22.16 3.41
CA ILE A 43 1.83 21.14 3.21
C ILE A 43 1.18 19.92 2.56
N THR A 44 1.63 19.57 1.35
CA THR A 44 1.16 18.37 0.63
C THR A 44 1.85 17.12 1.17
N PHE A 45 1.28 15.94 0.86
CA PHE A 45 1.91 14.67 1.23
C PHE A 45 3.27 14.48 0.53
N ALA A 46 3.42 14.95 -0.71
CA ALA A 46 4.69 14.96 -1.42
C ALA A 46 5.76 15.78 -0.68
N MET A 47 5.41 16.99 -0.22
CA MET A 47 6.30 17.83 0.58
C MET A 47 6.70 17.14 1.91
N LEU A 48 5.76 16.50 2.58
CA LEU A 48 6.06 15.74 3.80
C LEU A 48 7.03 14.58 3.52
N LEU A 49 6.81 13.81 2.46
CA LEU A 49 7.72 12.73 2.04
C LEU A 49 9.13 13.26 1.77
N GLU A 50 9.24 14.38 1.07
CA GLU A 50 10.51 15.05 0.81
C GLU A 50 11.23 15.42 2.10
N GLN A 51 10.54 16.06 3.04
CA GLN A 51 11.12 16.44 4.32
C GLN A 51 11.61 15.23 5.12
N VAL A 52 10.85 14.12 5.11
CA VAL A 52 11.27 12.89 5.77
C VAL A 52 12.47 12.25 5.08
N ALA A 53 12.51 12.25 3.76
CA ALA A 53 13.64 11.72 2.99
C ALA A 53 14.95 12.51 3.25
N LEU A 54 14.86 13.81 3.46
CA LEU A 54 15.99 14.69 3.74
C LEU A 54 16.57 14.55 5.16
N ILE A 55 15.89 13.87 6.09
CA ILE A 55 16.41 13.65 7.45
C ILE A 55 17.73 12.87 7.41
N SER A 56 17.81 11.82 6.60
CA SER A 56 19.03 11.03 6.42
C SER A 56 18.94 10.16 5.17
N PRO A 57 19.98 10.10 4.33
CA PRO A 57 20.01 9.21 3.17
C PRO A 57 20.02 7.72 3.55
N LEU A 58 20.40 7.39 4.79
CA LEU A 58 20.38 6.03 5.31
C LEU A 58 19.00 5.59 5.82
N LEU A 59 18.06 6.51 5.91
CA LEU A 59 16.69 6.19 6.29
C LEU A 59 15.96 5.50 5.14
N ARG A 60 15.33 4.36 5.35
CA ARG A 60 14.42 3.79 4.37
C ARG A 60 12.99 4.27 4.64
N VAL A 61 12.50 5.16 3.78
CA VAL A 61 11.16 5.73 3.89
C VAL A 61 10.16 4.83 3.17
N LYS A 62 9.17 4.33 3.90
CA LYS A 62 8.06 3.55 3.36
C LYS A 62 6.77 4.10 3.92
N PHE A 63 5.76 4.25 3.07
CA PHE A 63 4.43 4.67 3.48
C PHE A 63 3.38 3.66 3.02
N SER A 64 2.20 3.73 3.60
CA SER A 64 1.04 2.96 3.17
C SER A 64 -0.07 3.91 2.78
N THR A 65 -0.70 3.66 1.65
CA THR A 65 -1.81 4.47 1.14
C THR A 65 -3.12 3.83 1.53
N SER A 66 -4.04 4.62 2.08
CA SER A 66 -5.39 4.15 2.40
C SER A 66 -6.34 4.24 1.22
N HIS A 67 -6.07 5.14 0.27
CA HIS A 67 -6.93 5.38 -0.88
C HIS A 67 -6.11 5.69 -2.16
N PRO A 68 -6.45 5.07 -3.33
CA PRO A 68 -5.69 5.26 -4.57
C PRO A 68 -5.61 6.71 -5.07
N LYS A 69 -6.57 7.57 -4.71
CA LYS A 69 -6.57 8.99 -5.10
C LYS A 69 -5.48 9.82 -4.41
N ASP A 70 -4.95 9.34 -3.28
CA ASP A 70 -3.91 10.04 -2.52
C ASP A 70 -2.53 9.91 -3.19
N ILE A 71 -2.38 9.00 -4.17
CA ILE A 71 -1.18 8.85 -4.99
C ILE A 71 -1.28 9.81 -6.18
N THR A 72 -0.81 11.03 -5.98
CA THR A 72 -0.74 12.08 -7.01
C THR A 72 0.58 12.03 -7.77
N ASP A 73 0.69 12.71 -8.88
CA ASP A 73 1.91 12.70 -9.71
C ASP A 73 3.11 13.32 -8.98
N ASP A 74 2.88 14.35 -8.15
CA ASP A 74 3.93 14.95 -7.31
C ASP A 74 4.47 13.96 -6.26
N VAL A 75 3.63 13.08 -5.69
CA VAL A 75 4.07 11.97 -4.84
C VAL A 75 4.95 10.99 -5.63
N LEU A 76 4.54 10.62 -6.85
CA LEU A 76 5.31 9.71 -7.70
C LEU A 76 6.68 10.31 -8.07
N HIS A 77 6.72 11.58 -8.48
CA HIS A 77 7.97 12.27 -8.78
C HIS A 77 8.87 12.42 -7.53
N THR A 78 8.29 12.60 -6.35
CA THR A 78 9.05 12.64 -5.10
C THR A 78 9.69 11.28 -4.79
N ILE A 79 8.99 10.17 -5.03
CA ILE A 79 9.55 8.82 -4.90
C ILE A 79 10.78 8.64 -5.80
N VAL A 80 10.69 9.04 -7.07
CA VAL A 80 11.81 8.94 -8.03
C VAL A 80 12.98 9.84 -7.65
N LYS A 81 12.70 11.02 -7.09
CA LYS A 81 13.72 12.02 -6.72
C LYS A 81 14.63 11.57 -5.57
N TYR A 82 14.11 10.77 -4.63
CA TYR A 82 14.83 10.39 -3.41
C TYR A 82 15.01 8.88 -3.32
N GLU A 83 16.24 8.38 -3.51
CA GLU A 83 16.59 6.95 -3.51
C GLU A 83 16.25 6.21 -2.20
N ASN A 84 16.17 6.93 -1.09
CA ASN A 84 15.81 6.38 0.21
C ASN A 84 14.29 6.23 0.41
N ILE A 85 13.45 6.72 -0.50
CA ILE A 85 12.03 6.38 -0.55
C ILE A 85 11.86 5.08 -1.32
N CYS A 86 11.04 4.17 -0.77
CA CYS A 86 10.79 2.88 -1.40
C CYS A 86 10.05 3.03 -2.74
N ASN A 87 10.55 2.37 -3.79
CA ASN A 87 9.85 2.20 -5.07
C ASN A 87 8.73 1.17 -4.93
N TYR A 88 7.83 1.42 -3.99
CA TYR A 88 6.76 0.52 -3.61
C TYR A 88 5.52 1.31 -3.22
N ILE A 89 4.39 0.94 -3.81
CA ILE A 89 3.09 1.56 -3.56
C ILE A 89 2.07 0.49 -3.18
N HIS A 90 1.44 0.66 -2.01
CA HIS A 90 0.24 -0.08 -1.66
C HIS A 90 -0.97 0.68 -2.22
N LEU A 91 -1.70 0.05 -3.15
CA LEU A 91 -2.80 0.67 -3.89
C LEU A 91 -4.06 -0.20 -3.79
N PRO A 92 -4.85 -0.09 -2.71
CA PRO A 92 -6.03 -0.91 -2.48
C PRO A 92 -7.11 -0.71 -3.55
N VAL A 93 -7.41 -1.72 -4.37
CA VAL A 93 -8.50 -1.66 -5.37
C VAL A 93 -9.84 -2.04 -4.79
N GLN A 94 -9.88 -2.99 -3.89
CA GLN A 94 -11.01 -3.64 -3.24
C GLN A 94 -11.82 -4.57 -4.18
N SER A 95 -12.23 -4.11 -5.36
CA SER A 95 -12.94 -4.88 -6.39
C SER A 95 -12.53 -4.40 -7.79
N GLY A 96 -12.61 -5.29 -8.77
CA GLY A 96 -12.41 -4.94 -10.18
C GLY A 96 -13.66 -4.43 -10.89
N SER A 97 -14.83 -4.52 -10.27
CA SER A 97 -16.10 -4.06 -10.84
C SER A 97 -16.44 -2.66 -10.39
N THR A 98 -16.69 -1.75 -11.33
CA THR A 98 -17.16 -0.38 -11.04
C THR A 98 -18.47 -0.38 -10.26
N ARG A 99 -19.39 -1.32 -10.55
CA ARG A 99 -20.65 -1.48 -9.82
C ARG A 99 -20.40 -1.80 -8.34
N ILE A 100 -19.54 -2.75 -8.04
CA ILE A 100 -19.20 -3.14 -6.66
C ILE A 100 -18.42 -2.02 -5.95
N LEU A 101 -17.50 -1.34 -6.63
CA LEU A 101 -16.79 -0.18 -6.08
C LEU A 101 -17.75 0.92 -5.62
N GLN A 102 -18.81 1.20 -6.40
CA GLN A 102 -19.85 2.16 -6.03
C GLN A 102 -20.62 1.71 -4.79
N LEU A 103 -21.01 0.42 -4.69
CA LEU A 103 -21.66 -0.14 -3.51
C LEU A 103 -20.77 -0.09 -2.27
N MET A 104 -19.46 -0.28 -2.44
CA MET A 104 -18.44 -0.11 -1.39
C MET A 104 -18.16 1.36 -1.04
N ASN A 105 -18.88 2.31 -1.65
CA ASN A 105 -18.66 3.75 -1.51
C ASN A 105 -17.25 4.20 -1.92
N ARG A 106 -16.68 3.53 -2.94
CA ARG A 106 -15.42 3.97 -3.55
C ARG A 106 -15.73 5.02 -4.62
N THR A 107 -14.93 6.08 -4.63
CA THR A 107 -15.17 7.26 -5.48
C THR A 107 -14.42 7.19 -6.82
N TYR A 108 -13.99 6.01 -7.24
CA TYR A 108 -13.32 5.75 -8.50
C TYR A 108 -13.94 4.54 -9.21
N THR A 109 -13.73 4.49 -10.54
CA THR A 109 -14.13 3.37 -11.40
C THR A 109 -12.95 2.45 -11.66
N ARG A 110 -13.23 1.28 -12.25
CA ARG A 110 -12.23 0.35 -12.76
C ARG A 110 -11.25 1.04 -13.72
N GLU A 111 -11.75 1.79 -14.70
CA GLU A 111 -10.96 2.45 -15.74
C GLU A 111 -10.05 3.52 -15.14
N TRP A 112 -10.54 4.30 -14.19
CA TRP A 112 -9.74 5.26 -13.45
C TRP A 112 -8.59 4.58 -12.70
N TYR A 113 -8.87 3.42 -12.07
CA TYR A 113 -7.85 2.67 -11.35
C TYR A 113 -6.78 2.11 -12.29
N MET A 114 -7.20 1.56 -13.47
CA MET A 114 -6.27 1.09 -14.50
C MET A 114 -5.37 2.22 -14.99
N ALA A 115 -5.93 3.39 -15.31
CA ALA A 115 -5.15 4.57 -15.69
C ALA A 115 -4.17 5.02 -14.58
N LYS A 116 -4.53 4.86 -13.29
CA LYS A 116 -3.61 5.13 -12.19
C LYS A 116 -2.45 4.12 -12.15
N ILE A 117 -2.68 2.84 -12.39
CA ILE A 117 -1.63 1.81 -12.52
C ILE A 117 -0.69 2.16 -13.68
N ASP A 118 -1.23 2.56 -14.83
CA ASP A 118 -0.42 2.95 -16.00
C ASP A 118 0.45 4.16 -15.67
N ARG A 119 -0.11 5.17 -15.00
CA ARG A 119 0.63 6.37 -14.61
C ARG A 119 1.75 6.06 -13.61
N ILE A 120 1.52 5.16 -12.65
CA ILE A 120 2.57 4.71 -11.72
C ILE A 120 3.70 4.04 -12.51
N LYS A 121 3.37 3.13 -13.43
CA LYS A 121 4.38 2.40 -14.23
C LYS A 121 5.11 3.28 -15.23
N GLU A 122 4.48 4.35 -15.72
CA GLU A 122 5.11 5.35 -16.57
C GLU A 122 6.19 6.14 -15.83
N ILE A 123 5.89 6.59 -14.61
CA ILE A 123 6.81 7.42 -13.81
C ILE A 123 7.84 6.54 -13.09
N ILE A 124 7.43 5.35 -12.58
CA ILE A 124 8.27 4.42 -11.84
C ILE A 124 8.13 3.03 -12.49
N PRO A 125 8.86 2.74 -13.59
CA PRO A 125 8.67 1.51 -14.38
C PRO A 125 8.84 0.20 -13.61
N ASP A 126 9.67 0.19 -12.57
CA ASP A 126 9.97 -0.95 -11.71
C ASP A 126 9.24 -0.91 -10.35
N CYS A 127 8.22 -0.05 -10.21
CA CYS A 127 7.47 0.09 -8.97
C CYS A 127 6.89 -1.25 -8.50
N GLY A 128 7.20 -1.64 -7.27
CA GLY A 128 6.49 -2.71 -6.59
C GLY A 128 5.07 -2.25 -6.24
N ILE A 129 4.05 -2.98 -6.66
CA ILE A 129 2.66 -2.63 -6.40
C ILE A 129 1.97 -3.74 -5.63
N SER A 130 1.28 -3.37 -4.56
CA SER A 130 0.37 -4.28 -3.85
C SER A 130 -1.03 -3.71 -3.75
N GLY A 131 -2.01 -4.56 -3.47
CA GLY A 131 -3.40 -4.17 -3.33
C GLY A 131 -4.15 -4.95 -2.25
N ASP A 132 -5.37 -4.50 -1.96
CA ASP A 132 -6.35 -5.23 -1.19
C ASP A 132 -7.50 -5.64 -2.09
N ILE A 133 -8.00 -6.85 -1.92
CA ILE A 133 -9.10 -7.43 -2.70
C ILE A 133 -10.10 -8.06 -1.75
N ILE A 134 -11.36 -7.73 -1.95
CA ILE A 134 -12.48 -8.30 -1.21
C ILE A 134 -13.43 -8.95 -2.23
N THR A 135 -13.65 -10.25 -2.10
CA THR A 135 -14.60 -11.02 -2.93
C THR A 135 -15.90 -11.27 -2.19
N GLY A 136 -16.98 -11.51 -2.91
CA GLY A 136 -18.27 -11.86 -2.32
C GLY A 136 -18.90 -10.73 -1.52
N PHE A 137 -18.71 -9.48 -1.94
CA PHE A 137 -19.44 -8.34 -1.39
C PHE A 137 -20.93 -8.47 -1.72
N CYS A 138 -21.81 -7.85 -0.92
CA CYS A 138 -23.25 -7.91 -1.12
C CYS A 138 -23.62 -7.66 -2.58
N THR A 139 -24.48 -8.49 -3.15
CA THR A 139 -24.95 -8.48 -4.54
C THR A 139 -23.89 -8.73 -5.64
N GLU A 140 -22.67 -9.12 -5.29
CA GLU A 140 -21.61 -9.40 -6.27
C GLU A 140 -22.01 -10.56 -7.18
N GLU A 141 -22.08 -10.32 -8.49
CA GLU A 141 -22.35 -11.31 -9.51
C GLU A 141 -21.06 -11.96 -10.03
N GLU A 142 -21.19 -13.00 -10.85
CA GLU A 142 -20.04 -13.69 -11.41
C GLU A 142 -19.20 -12.77 -12.33
N ASN A 143 -19.85 -11.92 -13.13
CA ASN A 143 -19.16 -10.96 -13.98
C ASN A 143 -18.33 -9.95 -13.16
N ASP A 144 -18.83 -9.51 -11.99
CA ASP A 144 -18.07 -8.62 -11.10
C ASP A 144 -16.81 -9.30 -10.55
N HIS A 145 -16.93 -10.61 -10.24
CA HIS A 145 -15.80 -11.42 -9.82
C HIS A 145 -14.76 -11.59 -10.95
N LEU A 146 -15.21 -11.89 -12.17
CA LEU A 146 -14.33 -11.98 -13.35
C LEU A 146 -13.63 -10.63 -13.63
N ASP A 147 -14.30 -9.52 -13.45
CA ASP A 147 -13.70 -8.19 -13.51
C ASP A 147 -12.58 -8.03 -12.48
N THR A 148 -12.79 -8.56 -11.27
CA THR A 148 -11.77 -8.55 -10.21
C THR A 148 -10.55 -9.39 -10.58
N LEU A 149 -10.74 -10.59 -11.11
CA LEU A 149 -9.62 -11.41 -11.60
C LEU A 149 -8.85 -10.71 -12.73
N SER A 150 -9.59 -10.06 -13.66
CA SER A 150 -8.96 -9.41 -14.81
C SER A 150 -8.20 -8.14 -14.44
N ILE A 151 -8.65 -7.36 -13.43
CA ILE A 151 -7.88 -6.19 -12.97
C ILE A 151 -6.58 -6.59 -12.25
N MET A 152 -6.58 -7.73 -11.53
CA MET A 152 -5.36 -8.29 -10.94
C MET A 152 -4.32 -8.63 -12.02
N GLN A 153 -4.76 -9.30 -13.09
CA GLN A 153 -3.91 -9.64 -14.23
C GLN A 153 -3.38 -8.39 -14.95
N TYR A 154 -4.17 -7.33 -15.03
CA TYR A 154 -3.74 -6.05 -15.59
C TYR A 154 -2.72 -5.34 -14.70
N ALA A 155 -3.02 -5.20 -13.41
CA ALA A 155 -2.16 -4.51 -12.45
C ALA A 155 -0.84 -5.25 -12.24
N LYS A 156 -0.86 -6.60 -12.28
CA LYS A 156 0.29 -7.50 -12.01
C LYS A 156 0.90 -7.22 -10.65
N TYR A 157 0.05 -7.27 -9.61
CA TYR A 157 0.50 -7.05 -8.23
C TYR A 157 1.65 -7.98 -7.86
N ASP A 158 2.68 -7.45 -7.19
CA ASP A 158 3.75 -8.25 -6.59
C ASP A 158 3.20 -9.12 -5.46
N TYR A 159 2.25 -8.58 -4.69
CA TYR A 159 1.42 -9.33 -3.74
C TYR A 159 0.11 -8.58 -3.48
N ALA A 160 -0.90 -9.29 -2.93
CA ALA A 160 -2.14 -8.69 -2.51
C ALA A 160 -2.61 -9.28 -1.18
N TYR A 161 -3.33 -8.48 -0.41
CA TYR A 161 -4.12 -8.96 0.72
C TYR A 161 -5.51 -9.29 0.22
N MET A 162 -5.94 -10.53 0.42
CA MET A 162 -7.14 -11.07 -0.19
C MET A 162 -8.08 -11.59 0.89
N TYR A 163 -9.32 -11.15 0.83
CA TYR A 163 -10.35 -11.47 1.80
C TYR A 163 -11.66 -11.79 1.10
N TYR A 164 -12.52 -12.60 1.70
CA TYR A 164 -13.93 -12.57 1.37
C TYR A 164 -14.67 -11.60 2.29
N TYR A 165 -15.75 -11.02 1.80
CA TYR A 165 -16.56 -10.09 2.56
C TYR A 165 -17.13 -10.77 3.82
N SER A 166 -16.98 -10.10 4.94
CA SER A 166 -17.60 -10.42 6.22
C SER A 166 -18.24 -9.17 6.78
N GLU A 167 -19.49 -9.25 7.10
CA GLU A 167 -20.27 -8.15 7.66
C GLU A 167 -19.61 -7.65 8.95
N ARG A 168 -19.45 -6.32 9.07
CA ARG A 168 -18.93 -5.69 10.27
C ARG A 168 -19.99 -4.78 10.88
N PRO A 169 -20.34 -4.98 12.18
CA PRO A 169 -21.32 -4.14 12.86
C PRO A 169 -21.00 -2.65 12.77
N GLY A 170 -22.04 -1.84 12.51
CA GLY A 170 -21.94 -0.38 12.48
C GLY A 170 -21.47 0.22 11.16
N THR A 171 -21.06 -0.59 10.18
CA THR A 171 -20.65 -0.09 8.86
C THR A 171 -21.82 0.33 7.99
N LEU A 172 -21.58 1.21 7.00
CA LEU A 172 -22.60 1.59 6.02
C LEU A 172 -23.06 0.38 5.20
N ALA A 173 -22.17 -0.55 4.88
CA ALA A 173 -22.51 -1.76 4.15
C ALA A 173 -23.55 -2.60 4.91
N GLN A 174 -23.32 -2.87 6.20
CA GLN A 174 -24.28 -3.58 7.05
C GLN A 174 -25.65 -2.88 7.13
N LYS A 175 -25.66 -1.55 7.18
CA LYS A 175 -26.92 -0.79 7.29
C LYS A 175 -27.71 -0.74 6.00
N ARG A 176 -27.06 -0.87 4.83
CA ARG A 176 -27.68 -0.65 3.51
C ARG A 176 -27.93 -1.91 2.72
N TYR A 177 -27.14 -2.95 2.96
CA TYR A 177 -27.17 -4.16 2.14
C TYR A 177 -27.33 -5.40 3.02
N THR A 178 -27.95 -6.42 2.47
CA THR A 178 -28.00 -7.76 3.06
C THR A 178 -26.82 -8.55 2.51
N ASP A 179 -26.17 -9.31 3.37
CA ASP A 179 -25.11 -10.25 2.94
C ASP A 179 -25.77 -11.48 2.29
N ASP A 180 -25.99 -11.38 0.99
CA ASP A 180 -26.76 -12.34 0.17
C ASP A 180 -25.90 -13.36 -0.57
N ILE A 181 -24.57 -13.27 -0.47
CA ILE A 181 -23.68 -14.20 -1.15
C ILE A 181 -23.38 -15.40 -0.25
N PRO A 182 -23.73 -16.63 -0.67
CA PRO A 182 -23.45 -17.84 0.11
C PRO A 182 -21.95 -17.98 0.42
N LEU A 183 -21.63 -18.45 1.64
CA LEU A 183 -20.25 -18.60 2.10
C LEU A 183 -19.40 -19.47 1.16
N GLU A 184 -19.98 -20.51 0.57
CA GLU A 184 -19.27 -21.39 -0.36
C GLU A 184 -18.87 -20.66 -1.67
N ILE A 185 -19.71 -19.74 -2.15
CA ILE A 185 -19.39 -18.88 -3.29
C ILE A 185 -18.26 -17.91 -2.92
N LYS A 186 -18.32 -17.28 -1.74
CA LYS A 186 -17.27 -16.39 -1.24
C LYS A 186 -15.92 -17.11 -1.14
N LYS A 187 -15.90 -18.33 -0.59
CA LYS A 187 -14.69 -19.15 -0.46
C LYS A 187 -14.13 -19.54 -1.82
N ARG A 188 -14.99 -19.96 -2.77
CA ARG A 188 -14.59 -20.28 -4.14
C ARG A 188 -13.92 -19.08 -4.81
N ARG A 189 -14.59 -17.92 -4.79
CA ARG A 189 -14.05 -16.68 -5.36
C ARG A 189 -12.74 -16.25 -4.71
N LEU A 190 -12.63 -16.36 -3.39
CA LEU A 190 -11.36 -16.08 -2.70
C LEU A 190 -10.25 -17.03 -3.15
N HIS A 191 -10.57 -18.34 -3.32
CA HIS A 191 -9.60 -19.32 -3.79
C HIS A 191 -9.06 -18.94 -5.17
N GLU A 192 -9.94 -18.60 -6.11
CA GLU A 192 -9.57 -18.18 -7.47
C GLU A 192 -8.69 -16.91 -7.46
N VAL A 193 -9.01 -15.93 -6.62
CA VAL A 193 -8.19 -14.72 -6.41
C VAL A 193 -6.80 -15.08 -5.89
N VAL A 194 -6.72 -16.00 -4.91
CA VAL A 194 -5.45 -16.47 -4.33
C VAL A 194 -4.61 -17.21 -5.39
N GLU A 195 -5.21 -18.05 -6.21
CA GLU A 195 -4.51 -18.75 -7.31
C GLU A 195 -3.91 -17.76 -8.31
N VAL A 196 -4.70 -16.77 -8.75
CA VAL A 196 -4.22 -15.72 -9.67
C VAL A 196 -3.08 -14.95 -9.03
N GLN A 197 -3.21 -14.52 -7.76
CA GLN A 197 -2.14 -13.78 -7.10
C GLN A 197 -0.88 -14.59 -6.91
N ASN A 198 -0.97 -15.85 -6.53
CA ASN A 198 0.19 -16.74 -6.39
C ASN A 198 0.98 -16.84 -7.70
N LYS A 199 0.28 -16.97 -8.83
CA LYS A 199 0.91 -16.95 -10.16
C LYS A 199 1.60 -15.62 -10.45
N LEU A 200 0.92 -14.50 -10.24
CA LEU A 200 1.48 -13.16 -10.48
C LEU A 200 2.70 -12.88 -9.59
N SER A 201 2.64 -13.25 -8.31
CA SER A 201 3.77 -13.10 -7.39
C SER A 201 4.98 -13.93 -7.80
N LEU A 202 4.76 -15.17 -8.23
CA LEU A 202 5.84 -16.02 -8.74
C LEU A 202 6.43 -15.44 -10.02
N GLU A 203 5.63 -15.01 -10.98
CA GLU A 203 6.07 -14.36 -12.22
C GLU A 203 6.87 -13.08 -11.93
N SER A 204 6.44 -12.30 -10.93
CA SER A 204 7.16 -11.11 -10.49
C SER A 204 8.52 -11.45 -9.92
N ASN A 205 8.62 -12.47 -9.06
CA ASN A 205 9.87 -12.88 -8.46
C ASN A 205 10.84 -13.52 -9.47
N LEU A 206 10.31 -14.31 -10.41
CA LEU A 206 11.11 -14.88 -11.50
C LEU A 206 11.78 -13.82 -12.39
N ARG A 207 11.12 -12.67 -12.62
CA ARG A 207 11.73 -11.56 -13.38
C ARG A 207 12.93 -10.92 -12.68
N ASP A 208 13.07 -11.16 -11.38
CA ASP A 208 14.14 -10.59 -10.56
C ASP A 208 15.33 -11.54 -10.36
N MET A 209 15.26 -12.75 -10.92
CA MET A 209 16.35 -13.71 -10.86
C MET A 209 17.63 -13.14 -11.48
N GLY A 210 18.73 -13.31 -10.75
CA GLY A 210 20.07 -12.81 -11.14
C GLY A 210 20.31 -11.33 -10.86
N LYS A 211 19.26 -10.53 -10.59
CA LYS A 211 19.42 -9.11 -10.24
C LYS A 211 19.98 -8.93 -8.83
N ILE A 212 20.65 -7.80 -8.61
CA ILE A 212 21.20 -7.39 -7.32
C ILE A 212 20.32 -6.33 -6.71
N PHE A 213 19.97 -6.50 -5.43
CA PHE A 213 19.13 -5.58 -4.68
C PHE A 213 19.84 -5.08 -3.42
N ASN A 214 19.59 -3.82 -3.07
CA ASN A 214 19.98 -3.27 -1.79
C ASN A 214 18.91 -3.65 -0.74
N ILE A 215 19.27 -4.56 0.16
CA ILE A 215 18.38 -5.13 1.16
C ILE A 215 18.64 -4.52 2.53
N LEU A 216 17.58 -4.00 3.17
CA LEU A 216 17.60 -3.65 4.59
C LEU A 216 17.35 -4.92 5.42
N ILE A 217 18.27 -5.29 6.28
CA ILE A 217 18.12 -6.44 7.18
C ILE A 217 17.08 -6.11 8.26
N GLU A 218 16.00 -6.90 8.34
CA GLU A 218 14.94 -6.75 9.34
C GLU A 218 15.11 -7.66 10.56
N GLY A 219 15.93 -8.71 10.43
CA GLY A 219 16.25 -9.68 11.48
C GLY A 219 16.51 -11.07 10.92
N ASP A 220 16.37 -12.07 11.79
CA ASP A 220 16.52 -13.46 11.43
C ASP A 220 15.36 -13.96 10.58
N SER A 221 15.61 -14.93 9.71
CA SER A 221 14.55 -15.61 8.98
C SER A 221 13.65 -16.38 9.94
N LYS A 222 12.33 -16.33 9.69
CA LYS A 222 11.35 -17.06 10.51
C LYS A 222 11.52 -18.58 10.49
N LYS A 223 12.24 -19.11 9.50
CA LYS A 223 12.43 -20.56 9.29
C LYS A 223 13.82 -21.06 9.68
N SER A 224 14.79 -20.17 9.85
CA SER A 224 16.18 -20.51 10.13
C SER A 224 16.88 -19.34 10.83
N ASP A 225 17.56 -19.61 11.92
CA ASP A 225 18.44 -18.66 12.62
C ASP A 225 19.81 -18.51 11.93
N GLN A 226 20.10 -19.34 10.93
CA GLN A 226 21.29 -19.27 10.09
C GLN A 226 21.13 -18.29 8.91
N ASP A 227 19.92 -17.78 8.68
CA ASP A 227 19.59 -16.91 7.58
C ASP A 227 19.12 -15.54 8.05
N TRP A 228 19.50 -14.50 7.32
CA TRP A 228 18.90 -13.18 7.43
C TRP A 228 17.59 -13.09 6.64
N ALA A 229 16.66 -12.29 7.15
CA ALA A 229 15.50 -11.80 6.41
C ALA A 229 15.58 -10.29 6.29
N GLY A 230 15.21 -9.76 5.10
CA GLY A 230 15.20 -8.33 4.85
C GLY A 230 14.30 -7.98 3.67
N ARG A 231 14.24 -6.69 3.34
CA ARG A 231 13.40 -6.19 2.24
C ARG A 231 14.16 -5.28 1.29
N SER A 232 13.81 -5.39 0.02
CA SER A 232 14.22 -4.42 -1.00
C SER A 232 13.37 -3.14 -0.93
N SER A 233 13.80 -2.08 -1.64
CA SER A 233 13.00 -0.86 -1.83
C SER A 233 11.66 -1.12 -2.53
N HIS A 234 11.54 -2.20 -3.32
CA HIS A 234 10.31 -2.64 -3.99
C HIS A 234 9.37 -3.45 -3.08
N GLY A 235 9.67 -3.53 -1.78
CA GLY A 235 8.84 -4.24 -0.80
C GLY A 235 8.99 -5.76 -0.80
N LYS A 236 9.82 -6.35 -1.68
CA LYS A 236 10.03 -7.79 -1.77
C LYS A 236 10.86 -8.32 -0.62
N VAL A 237 10.44 -9.48 -0.10
CA VAL A 237 11.13 -10.18 0.99
C VAL A 237 12.29 -10.99 0.43
N PHE A 238 13.46 -10.85 1.03
CA PHE A 238 14.64 -11.64 0.77
C PHE A 238 15.01 -12.47 1.98
N VAL A 239 15.48 -13.69 1.73
CA VAL A 239 16.12 -14.57 2.71
C VAL A 239 17.46 -15.00 2.14
N PHE A 240 18.53 -14.90 2.93
CA PHE A 240 19.89 -15.21 2.49
C PHE A 240 20.76 -15.65 3.68
N PRO A 241 21.74 -16.55 3.47
CA PRO A 241 22.62 -17.05 4.52
C PRO A 241 23.40 -15.93 5.23
N LYS A 242 23.60 -16.08 6.54
CA LYS A 242 24.40 -15.15 7.35
C LYS A 242 25.88 -15.19 6.98
N GLU A 243 26.37 -16.36 6.56
CA GLU A 243 27.79 -16.60 6.25
C GLU A 243 28.72 -16.04 7.36
N ASN A 244 29.91 -15.60 6.98
CA ASN A 244 30.94 -15.07 7.91
C ASN A 244 30.88 -13.54 8.04
N TYR A 245 29.74 -12.90 7.71
CA TYR A 245 29.57 -11.45 7.80
C TYR A 245 29.12 -11.03 9.19
N THR A 246 29.77 -10.00 9.74
CA THR A 246 29.32 -9.35 10.98
C THR A 246 28.27 -8.30 10.64
N LEU A 247 27.02 -8.74 10.53
CA LEU A 247 25.86 -7.91 10.19
C LEU A 247 24.85 -7.91 11.33
N LYS A 248 23.99 -6.90 11.36
CA LYS A 248 22.91 -6.77 12.34
C LYS A 248 21.66 -6.21 11.70
N LYS A 249 20.54 -6.32 12.40
CA LYS A 249 19.29 -5.64 12.02
C LYS A 249 19.54 -4.14 11.83
N GLY A 250 19.06 -3.60 10.72
CA GLY A 250 19.24 -2.21 10.32
C GLY A 250 20.36 -1.97 9.33
N ASP A 251 21.26 -2.95 9.11
CA ASP A 251 22.30 -2.83 8.11
C ASP A 251 21.76 -3.05 6.71
N TYR A 252 22.41 -2.43 5.73
CA TYR A 252 22.13 -2.63 4.30
C TYR A 252 23.17 -3.56 3.70
N VAL A 253 22.70 -4.45 2.81
CA VAL A 253 23.56 -5.37 2.07
C VAL A 253 23.09 -5.50 0.63
N GLN A 254 24.02 -5.72 -0.29
CA GLN A 254 23.71 -6.09 -1.67
C GLN A 254 23.55 -7.61 -1.77
N VAL A 255 22.38 -8.04 -2.20
CA VAL A 255 22.00 -9.44 -2.34
C VAL A 255 21.59 -9.71 -3.78
N GLN A 256 22.21 -10.72 -4.40
CA GLN A 256 21.80 -11.23 -5.69
C GLN A 256 20.71 -12.28 -5.50
N ALA A 257 19.60 -12.13 -6.20
CA ALA A 257 18.52 -13.13 -6.23
C ALA A 257 18.99 -14.39 -6.97
N THR A 258 18.92 -15.54 -6.32
CA THR A 258 19.39 -16.82 -6.85
C THR A 258 18.30 -17.86 -7.03
N ASP A 259 17.21 -17.74 -6.25
CA ASP A 259 16.03 -18.61 -6.33
C ASP A 259 14.82 -17.86 -5.77
N CYS A 260 13.60 -18.36 -5.99
CA CYS A 260 12.40 -17.73 -5.47
C CYS A 260 11.27 -18.71 -5.21
N THR A 261 10.38 -18.27 -4.35
CA THR A 261 9.02 -18.79 -4.17
C THR A 261 8.02 -17.69 -4.52
N GLN A 262 6.73 -17.95 -4.38
CA GLN A 262 5.68 -16.93 -4.54
C GLN A 262 5.87 -15.74 -3.58
N GLY A 263 6.30 -15.98 -2.34
CA GLY A 263 6.35 -14.95 -1.31
C GLY A 263 7.76 -14.46 -0.94
N THR A 264 8.82 -15.05 -1.49
CA THR A 264 10.18 -14.80 -1.02
C THR A 264 11.19 -14.99 -2.14
N LEU A 265 12.16 -14.09 -2.22
CA LEU A 265 13.37 -14.24 -3.01
C LEU A 265 14.47 -14.83 -2.12
N LEU A 266 15.15 -15.86 -2.60
CA LEU A 266 16.35 -16.38 -1.98
C LEU A 266 17.57 -15.74 -2.65
N GLY A 267 18.61 -15.48 -1.90
CA GLY A 267 19.77 -14.79 -2.45
C GLY A 267 21.07 -15.12 -1.76
N LYS A 268 22.14 -14.52 -2.27
CA LYS A 268 23.47 -14.54 -1.66
C LYS A 268 24.03 -13.13 -1.56
N ILE A 269 24.76 -12.85 -0.50
CA ILE A 269 25.44 -11.56 -0.30
C ILE A 269 26.53 -11.40 -1.36
N ILE A 270 26.52 -10.25 -2.05
CA ILE A 270 27.55 -9.87 -3.01
C ILE A 270 28.49 -8.81 -2.40
N ASN A 271 27.91 -7.87 -1.63
CA ASN A 271 28.67 -6.84 -0.95
C ASN A 271 27.97 -6.47 0.37
N SER A 272 28.75 -6.42 1.46
CA SER A 272 28.27 -6.09 2.80
C SER A 272 28.58 -4.66 3.25
N LYS A 273 29.27 -3.87 2.42
CA LYS A 273 29.60 -2.46 2.70
C LYS A 273 28.84 -1.59 1.70
N ILE A 274 27.83 -0.89 2.17
CA ILE A 274 27.14 0.20 1.46
C ILE A 274 27.31 1.46 2.29
#